data_b05b507a3e4e908b4a4d69b996f34700
#
_entry.id   b05b507a3e4e908b4a4d69b996f34700
#
_cell.length_a   1.000
_cell.length_b   1.000
_cell.length_c   1.000
_cell.angle_alpha   90.00
_cell.angle_beta   90.00
_cell.angle_gamma   90.00
#
_symmetry.space_group_name_H-M   'P 1'
#
loop_
_entity.id
_entity.type
_entity.pdbx_description
1 polymer ?
#
loop_
_entity_poly.entity_id
_entity_poly.type
_entity_poly.pdbx_seq_one_letter_code
_entity_poly.pdbx_strand_id
1 'polypeptide(L)'
;MKHIWLFFSVMFVIGTDTFLLSPLLPLLQEQFHVSTDLSGWMVSAYALGYALFALVAGPISDRLNRKTVMLWGLAGFIVSTFLCGIAPSFAAMCLFRFAAGVSAAFVTPQIWASIPVIVPPSQIIKSMGIATAGLAASQMLGLPIGGFFASFTWHTPFFVLSACSLVLLLILAAAMPDIRPSSPRPSILNPYRELFSLPKTTVILLAYFLFQTGNFASFSFLGTWLSADYHLTVSQIGAAMLVLGLGNMLGSLIGSRISAKLGMFQTLIGGMLLMGALYFCLPFFPHLFLVETSFFLTFFTAGIIFPLMMGVFQSISPNARGTIASLSNAAMYAGTTVGTCVAGFLYQSTQHFGAVTGFTAILFILSMALYQTIRKIGKRQTEARVQM
;
A
#
# COMPACT_ATOMS: atom_id res chain seq x y z
N MET A 1 -1.91 23.75 9.89
CA MET A 1 -2.96 22.70 10.09
C MET A 1 -3.84 22.49 8.86
N LYS A 2 -4.35 23.54 8.17
CA LYS A 2 -5.21 23.37 6.97
C LYS A 2 -4.60 22.51 5.87
N HIS A 3 -3.31 22.71 5.55
CA HIS A 3 -2.62 21.91 4.52
C HIS A 3 -2.46 20.43 4.89
N ILE A 4 -2.38 20.12 6.19
CA ILE A 4 -2.24 18.72 6.66
C ILE A 4 -3.55 17.95 6.48
N TRP A 5 -4.69 18.59 6.73
CA TRP A 5 -6.01 17.98 6.44
C TRP A 5 -6.24 17.81 4.93
N LEU A 6 -5.72 18.72 4.10
CA LEU A 6 -5.72 18.54 2.65
C LEU A 6 -4.88 17.31 2.24
N PHE A 7 -3.71 17.13 2.83
CA PHE A 7 -2.89 15.94 2.62
C PHE A 7 -3.58 14.65 3.07
N PHE A 8 -4.26 14.69 4.23
CA PHE A 8 -5.13 13.58 4.67
C PHE A 8 -6.16 13.23 3.57
N SER A 9 -6.87 14.23 3.04
CA SER A 9 -7.91 14.00 2.02
C SER A 9 -7.34 13.45 0.72
N VAL A 10 -6.18 13.94 0.27
CA VAL A 10 -5.50 13.42 -0.92
C VAL A 10 -5.06 11.97 -0.69
N MET A 11 -4.49 11.66 0.47
CA MET A 11 -4.09 10.29 0.84
C MET A 11 -5.30 9.35 0.95
N PHE A 12 -6.43 9.87 1.46
CA PHE A 12 -7.69 9.12 1.51
C PHE A 12 -8.18 8.74 0.12
N VAL A 13 -8.23 9.68 -0.83
CA VAL A 13 -8.75 9.42 -2.18
C VAL A 13 -7.81 8.49 -2.97
N ILE A 14 -6.50 8.72 -2.95
CA ILE A 14 -5.52 7.85 -3.61
C ILE A 14 -5.53 6.45 -2.98
N GLY A 15 -5.60 6.37 -1.65
CA GLY A 15 -5.70 5.10 -0.95
C GLY A 15 -6.99 4.35 -1.29
N THR A 16 -8.12 5.05 -1.38
CA THR A 16 -9.40 4.44 -1.80
C THR A 16 -9.29 3.85 -3.19
N ASP A 17 -8.72 4.56 -4.17
CA ASP A 17 -8.50 4.03 -5.52
C ASP A 17 -7.57 2.78 -5.53
N THR A 18 -6.55 2.79 -4.69
CA THR A 18 -5.61 1.67 -4.57
C THR A 18 -6.31 0.39 -4.10
N PHE A 19 -7.20 0.51 -3.12
CA PHE A 19 -7.85 -0.66 -2.49
C PHE A 19 -9.20 -1.03 -3.11
N LEU A 20 -9.84 -0.11 -3.81
CA LEU A 20 -11.18 -0.24 -4.39
C LEU A 20 -11.35 -1.47 -5.28
N LEU A 21 -10.32 -1.85 -6.04
CA LEU A 21 -10.44 -2.93 -7.00
C LEU A 21 -10.66 -4.30 -6.35
N SER A 22 -10.15 -4.55 -5.16
CA SER A 22 -10.33 -5.85 -4.51
C SER A 22 -11.80 -6.27 -4.39
N PRO A 23 -12.71 -5.44 -3.85
CA PRO A 23 -14.15 -5.78 -3.83
C PRO A 23 -14.82 -5.72 -5.20
N LEU A 24 -14.28 -4.96 -6.16
CA LEU A 24 -14.84 -4.81 -7.50
C LEU A 24 -14.39 -5.90 -8.48
N LEU A 25 -13.33 -6.64 -8.18
CA LEU A 25 -12.75 -7.63 -9.08
C LEU A 25 -13.77 -8.61 -9.65
N PRO A 26 -14.67 -9.22 -8.86
CA PRO A 26 -15.69 -10.14 -9.39
C PRO A 26 -16.58 -9.48 -10.44
N LEU A 27 -17.05 -8.27 -10.15
CA LEU A 27 -17.92 -7.51 -11.05
C LEU A 27 -17.21 -7.11 -12.35
N LEU A 28 -15.97 -6.67 -12.27
CA LEU A 28 -15.16 -6.30 -13.44
C LEU A 28 -14.73 -7.50 -14.26
N GLN A 29 -14.50 -8.65 -13.63
CA GLN A 29 -14.23 -9.92 -14.30
C GLN A 29 -15.42 -10.34 -15.17
N GLU A 30 -16.62 -10.27 -14.64
CA GLU A 30 -17.85 -10.54 -15.37
C GLU A 30 -18.07 -9.52 -16.49
N GLN A 31 -17.90 -8.23 -16.20
CA GLN A 31 -18.09 -7.13 -17.16
C GLN A 31 -17.17 -7.23 -18.39
N PHE A 32 -15.91 -7.59 -18.18
CA PHE A 32 -14.93 -7.69 -19.28
C PHE A 32 -14.79 -9.11 -19.84
N HIS A 33 -15.56 -10.09 -19.33
CA HIS A 33 -15.51 -11.49 -19.74
C HIS A 33 -14.10 -12.09 -19.73
N VAL A 34 -13.35 -11.81 -18.66
CA VAL A 34 -11.97 -12.28 -18.51
C VAL A 34 -11.86 -13.35 -17.43
N SER A 35 -10.85 -14.21 -17.56
CA SER A 35 -10.54 -15.21 -16.55
C SER A 35 -9.97 -14.58 -15.27
N THR A 36 -10.01 -15.34 -14.17
CA THR A 36 -9.59 -14.85 -12.85
C THR A 36 -8.11 -14.46 -12.82
N ASP A 37 -7.24 -15.20 -13.50
CA ASP A 37 -5.83 -14.89 -13.63
C ASP A 37 -5.58 -13.55 -14.35
N LEU A 38 -6.35 -13.26 -15.39
CA LEU A 38 -6.27 -11.99 -16.11
C LEU A 38 -6.85 -10.84 -15.27
N SER A 39 -7.90 -11.06 -14.49
CA SER A 39 -8.55 -9.99 -13.71
C SER A 39 -7.59 -9.31 -12.74
N GLY A 40 -6.64 -10.04 -12.17
CA GLY A 40 -5.60 -9.52 -11.28
C GLY A 40 -4.71 -8.45 -11.92
N TRP A 41 -4.60 -8.44 -13.27
CA TRP A 41 -3.82 -7.42 -13.97
C TRP A 41 -4.40 -6.01 -13.82
N MET A 42 -5.68 -5.85 -13.55
CA MET A 42 -6.29 -4.54 -13.28
C MET A 42 -5.72 -3.91 -11.99
N VAL A 43 -5.39 -4.73 -10.98
CA VAL A 43 -4.71 -4.29 -9.75
C VAL A 43 -3.20 -4.14 -10.01
N SER A 44 -2.60 -5.14 -10.66
CA SER A 44 -1.16 -5.18 -10.93
C SER A 44 -0.69 -4.04 -11.81
N ALA A 45 -1.47 -3.63 -12.80
CA ALA A 45 -1.13 -2.54 -13.71
C ALA A 45 -0.94 -1.20 -12.96
N TYR A 46 -1.84 -0.88 -12.02
CA TYR A 46 -1.68 0.30 -11.16
C TYR A 46 -0.42 0.20 -10.31
N ALA A 47 -0.24 -0.94 -9.66
CA ALA A 47 0.91 -1.17 -8.79
C ALA A 47 2.23 -1.12 -9.56
N LEU A 48 2.27 -1.67 -10.77
CA LEU A 48 3.43 -1.62 -11.66
C LEU A 48 3.77 -0.18 -12.07
N GLY A 49 2.76 0.58 -12.51
CA GLY A 49 2.92 2.00 -12.86
C GLY A 49 3.49 2.80 -11.68
N TYR A 50 2.91 2.60 -10.50
CA TYR A 50 3.40 3.24 -9.28
C TYR A 50 4.84 2.82 -8.93
N ALA A 51 5.14 1.51 -8.93
CA ALA A 51 6.46 0.98 -8.56
C ALA A 51 7.58 1.57 -9.44
N LEU A 52 7.38 1.56 -10.75
CA LEU A 52 8.37 2.05 -11.71
C LEU A 52 8.61 3.56 -11.54
N PHE A 53 7.54 4.34 -11.43
CA PHE A 53 7.65 5.80 -11.39
C PHE A 53 7.91 6.38 -10.01
N ALA A 54 7.64 5.64 -8.91
CA ALA A 54 8.03 6.05 -7.57
C ALA A 54 9.55 6.26 -7.45
N LEU A 55 10.37 5.41 -8.09
CA LEU A 55 11.83 5.54 -8.09
C LEU A 55 12.30 6.83 -8.78
N VAL A 56 11.54 7.35 -9.72
CA VAL A 56 11.89 8.55 -10.51
C VAL A 56 11.26 9.81 -9.91
N ALA A 57 10.06 9.69 -9.35
CA ALA A 57 9.29 10.81 -8.81
C ALA A 57 9.99 11.53 -7.65
N GLY A 58 10.68 10.81 -6.76
CA GLY A 58 11.46 11.39 -5.67
C GLY A 58 12.55 12.35 -6.18
N PRO A 59 13.52 11.88 -6.97
CA PRO A 59 14.55 12.72 -7.54
C PRO A 59 14.06 13.87 -8.42
N ILE A 60 12.96 13.69 -9.16
CA ILE A 60 12.34 14.76 -9.95
C ILE A 60 11.82 15.86 -9.01
N SER A 61 11.15 15.48 -7.94
CA SER A 61 10.57 16.43 -7.00
C SER A 61 11.61 17.21 -6.18
N ASP A 62 12.78 16.62 -6.00
CA ASP A 62 13.89 17.31 -5.32
C ASP A 62 14.52 18.42 -6.19
N ARG A 63 14.12 18.52 -7.47
CA ARG A 63 14.57 19.54 -8.43
C ARG A 63 13.50 20.54 -8.82
N LEU A 64 12.23 20.18 -8.69
CA LEU A 64 11.09 20.98 -9.12
C LEU A 64 10.30 21.52 -7.92
N ASN A 65 9.41 22.48 -8.17
CA ASN A 65 8.43 22.91 -7.17
C ASN A 65 7.49 21.72 -6.83
N ARG A 66 7.50 21.28 -5.58
CA ARG A 66 6.73 20.13 -5.12
C ARG A 66 5.22 20.30 -5.33
N LYS A 67 4.71 21.54 -5.18
CA LYS A 67 3.31 21.87 -5.49
C LYS A 67 3.00 21.53 -6.95
N THR A 68 3.84 22.01 -7.87
CA THR A 68 3.66 21.76 -9.31
C THR A 68 3.68 20.28 -9.65
N VAL A 69 4.61 19.50 -9.07
CA VAL A 69 4.69 18.05 -9.26
C VAL A 69 3.42 17.37 -8.77
N MET A 70 2.92 17.75 -7.58
CA MET A 70 1.66 17.21 -7.03
C MET A 70 0.46 17.55 -7.93
N LEU A 71 0.37 18.79 -8.43
CA LEU A 71 -0.73 19.22 -9.31
C LEU A 71 -0.76 18.43 -10.61
N TRP A 72 0.39 18.23 -11.27
CA TRP A 72 0.48 17.40 -12.47
C TRP A 72 0.17 15.94 -12.20
N GLY A 73 0.70 15.39 -11.10
CA GLY A 73 0.38 14.03 -10.67
C GLY A 73 -1.12 13.85 -10.42
N LEU A 74 -1.73 14.78 -9.67
CA LEU A 74 -3.17 14.70 -9.35
C LEU A 74 -4.05 14.93 -10.60
N ALA A 75 -3.65 15.81 -11.53
CA ALA A 75 -4.35 15.99 -12.81
C ALA A 75 -4.30 14.71 -13.67
N GLY A 76 -3.13 14.09 -13.78
CA GLY A 76 -3.00 12.79 -14.45
C GLY A 76 -3.83 11.69 -13.79
N PHE A 77 -3.88 11.68 -12.43
CA PHE A 77 -4.70 10.73 -11.66
C PHE A 77 -6.20 10.92 -11.95
N ILE A 78 -6.69 12.17 -11.99
CA ILE A 78 -8.09 12.50 -12.33
C ILE A 78 -8.45 11.95 -13.69
N VAL A 79 -7.64 12.25 -14.70
CA VAL A 79 -7.90 11.82 -16.09
C VAL A 79 -7.88 10.30 -16.20
N SER A 80 -6.85 9.65 -15.66
CA SER A 80 -6.71 8.19 -15.76
C SER A 80 -7.78 7.43 -14.96
N THR A 81 -8.16 7.92 -13.78
CA THR A 81 -9.25 7.34 -12.98
C THR A 81 -10.61 7.53 -13.66
N PHE A 82 -10.85 8.70 -14.26
CA PHE A 82 -12.05 8.92 -15.07
C PHE A 82 -12.11 7.96 -16.28
N LEU A 83 -10.99 7.80 -16.98
CA LEU A 83 -10.89 6.87 -18.11
C LEU A 83 -11.11 5.41 -17.70
N CYS A 84 -10.72 5.01 -16.47
CA CYS A 84 -11.08 3.70 -15.93
C CYS A 84 -12.61 3.52 -15.91
N GLY A 85 -13.36 4.55 -15.52
CA GLY A 85 -14.82 4.52 -15.50
C GLY A 85 -15.50 4.42 -16.87
N ILE A 86 -14.80 4.69 -17.97
CA ILE A 86 -15.33 4.55 -19.33
C ILE A 86 -14.54 3.53 -20.17
N ALA A 87 -13.76 2.66 -19.52
CA ALA A 87 -12.91 1.70 -20.23
C ALA A 87 -13.74 0.76 -21.12
N PRO A 88 -13.51 0.74 -22.44
CA PRO A 88 -14.29 -0.06 -23.37
C PRO A 88 -13.85 -1.54 -23.42
N SER A 89 -12.70 -1.85 -22.84
CA SER A 89 -12.11 -3.19 -22.85
C SER A 89 -11.18 -3.41 -21.65
N PHE A 90 -10.91 -4.68 -21.35
CA PHE A 90 -9.94 -5.06 -20.32
C PHE A 90 -8.55 -4.43 -20.53
N ALA A 91 -8.03 -4.43 -21.77
CA ALA A 91 -6.73 -3.84 -22.09
C ALA A 91 -6.71 -2.33 -21.82
N ALA A 92 -7.80 -1.61 -22.19
CA ALA A 92 -7.95 -0.18 -21.89
C ALA A 92 -8.01 0.06 -20.37
N MET A 93 -8.75 -0.76 -19.62
CA MET A 93 -8.78 -0.69 -18.16
C MET A 93 -7.38 -0.86 -17.57
N CYS A 94 -6.62 -1.85 -17.97
CA CYS A 94 -5.24 -2.07 -17.50
C CYS A 94 -4.33 -0.87 -17.85
N LEU A 95 -4.42 -0.31 -19.06
CA LEU A 95 -3.65 0.85 -19.47
C LEU A 95 -4.00 2.09 -18.61
N PHE A 96 -5.28 2.34 -18.37
CA PHE A 96 -5.72 3.48 -17.57
C PHE A 96 -5.35 3.29 -16.08
N ARG A 97 -5.42 2.06 -15.56
CA ARG A 97 -4.93 1.72 -14.23
C ARG A 97 -3.41 1.95 -14.10
N PHE A 98 -2.63 1.54 -15.09
CA PHE A 98 -1.20 1.82 -15.12
C PHE A 98 -0.94 3.33 -15.07
N ALA A 99 -1.62 4.13 -15.91
CA ALA A 99 -1.50 5.59 -15.93
C ALA A 99 -1.92 6.23 -14.58
N ALA A 100 -2.96 5.70 -13.92
CA ALA A 100 -3.37 6.14 -12.57
C ALA A 100 -2.27 5.86 -11.54
N GLY A 101 -1.64 4.68 -11.58
CA GLY A 101 -0.51 4.32 -10.73
C GLY A 101 0.71 5.23 -10.93
N VAL A 102 1.08 5.48 -12.19
CA VAL A 102 2.14 6.46 -12.54
C VAL A 102 1.82 7.81 -11.92
N SER A 103 0.61 8.30 -12.10
CA SER A 103 0.17 9.61 -11.62
C SER A 103 0.21 9.70 -10.09
N ALA A 104 -0.26 8.68 -9.39
CA ALA A 104 -0.25 8.60 -7.92
C ALA A 104 1.19 8.59 -7.36
N ALA A 105 2.16 8.00 -8.07
CA ALA A 105 3.57 7.99 -7.70
C ALA A 105 4.19 9.41 -7.65
N PHE A 106 3.64 10.36 -8.40
CA PHE A 106 4.04 11.77 -8.35
C PHE A 106 3.34 12.56 -7.24
N VAL A 107 2.29 12.05 -6.62
CA VAL A 107 1.53 12.77 -5.57
C VAL A 107 1.97 12.37 -4.16
N THR A 108 1.89 11.11 -3.82
CA THR A 108 2.07 10.62 -2.44
C THR A 108 3.45 10.95 -1.84
N PRO A 109 4.60 10.75 -2.54
CA PRO A 109 5.91 11.09 -1.98
C PRO A 109 6.07 12.58 -1.69
N GLN A 110 5.37 13.44 -2.46
CA GLN A 110 5.44 14.90 -2.28
C GLN A 110 4.77 15.34 -0.98
N ILE A 111 3.70 14.64 -0.56
CA ILE A 111 3.05 14.89 0.73
C ILE A 111 4.07 14.71 1.85
N TRP A 112 4.75 13.56 1.87
CA TRP A 112 5.76 13.25 2.89
C TRP A 112 6.91 14.23 2.90
N ALA A 113 7.40 14.59 1.73
CA ALA A 113 8.51 15.52 1.58
C ALA A 113 8.13 16.98 1.90
N SER A 114 6.86 17.36 1.77
CA SER A 114 6.38 18.73 2.02
C SER A 114 6.10 18.99 3.50
N ILE A 115 5.65 18.00 4.26
CA ILE A 115 5.30 18.17 5.68
C ILE A 115 6.41 18.83 6.49
N PRO A 116 7.69 18.36 6.47
CA PRO A 116 8.74 18.96 7.27
C PRO A 116 9.09 20.40 6.87
N VAL A 117 8.66 20.84 5.68
CA VAL A 117 8.95 22.19 5.17
C VAL A 117 7.86 23.19 5.57
N ILE A 118 6.60 22.73 5.68
CA ILE A 118 5.45 23.61 5.93
C ILE A 118 5.00 23.67 7.38
N VAL A 119 5.53 22.80 8.27
CA VAL A 119 5.18 22.80 9.69
C VAL A 119 6.41 22.97 10.57
N PRO A 120 6.26 23.55 11.78
CA PRO A 120 7.34 23.62 12.74
C PRO A 120 7.86 22.24 13.14
N PRO A 121 9.14 22.07 13.50
CA PRO A 121 9.74 20.78 13.86
C PRO A 121 8.96 20.00 14.92
N SER A 122 8.37 20.68 15.91
CA SER A 122 7.54 20.07 16.96
C SER A 122 6.24 19.44 16.46
N GLN A 123 5.77 19.81 15.27
CA GLN A 123 4.51 19.32 14.68
C GLN A 123 4.71 18.29 13.57
N ILE A 124 5.96 18.00 13.17
CA ILE A 124 6.25 17.10 12.04
C ILE A 124 5.63 15.71 12.28
N ILE A 125 5.91 15.09 13.44
CA ILE A 125 5.42 13.74 13.77
C ILE A 125 3.89 13.70 13.77
N LYS A 126 3.25 14.69 14.38
CA LYS A 126 1.79 14.80 14.41
C LYS A 126 1.20 14.95 13.00
N SER A 127 1.81 15.78 12.17
CA SER A 127 1.36 16.04 10.81
C SER A 127 1.54 14.82 9.89
N MET A 128 2.65 14.10 10.04
CA MET A 128 2.87 12.80 9.38
C MET A 128 1.78 11.80 9.79
N GLY A 129 1.48 11.71 11.09
CA GLY A 129 0.40 10.84 11.60
C GLY A 129 -0.96 11.16 10.99
N ILE A 130 -1.32 12.45 10.88
CA ILE A 130 -2.60 12.86 10.26
C ILE A 130 -2.64 12.46 8.78
N ALA A 131 -1.55 12.67 8.02
CA ALA A 131 -1.50 12.29 6.62
C ALA A 131 -1.60 10.75 6.45
N THR A 132 -0.90 9.96 7.30
CA THR A 132 -1.02 8.50 7.32
C THR A 132 -2.43 8.03 7.68
N ALA A 133 -3.10 8.73 8.59
CA ALA A 133 -4.48 8.42 8.95
C ALA A 133 -5.44 8.52 7.75
N GLY A 134 -5.10 9.30 6.71
CA GLY A 134 -5.86 9.32 5.45
C GLY A 134 -5.84 7.98 4.73
N LEU A 135 -4.68 7.29 4.67
CA LEU A 135 -4.59 5.94 4.12
C LEU A 135 -5.35 4.90 4.97
N ALA A 136 -5.23 4.98 6.30
CA ALA A 136 -5.96 4.07 7.18
C ALA A 136 -7.49 4.27 7.04
N ALA A 137 -7.93 5.54 6.94
CA ALA A 137 -9.32 5.87 6.70
C ALA A 137 -9.81 5.37 5.33
N SER A 138 -8.96 5.35 4.30
CA SER A 138 -9.31 4.80 2.99
C SER A 138 -9.53 3.28 3.02
N GLN A 139 -8.78 2.55 3.83
CA GLN A 139 -9.01 1.12 4.03
C GLN A 139 -10.31 0.87 4.81
N MET A 140 -10.59 1.69 5.83
CA MET A 140 -11.76 1.53 6.69
C MET A 140 -13.07 1.98 6.01
N LEU A 141 -13.07 3.14 5.36
CA LEU A 141 -14.27 3.76 4.80
C LEU A 141 -14.32 3.67 3.27
N GLY A 142 -13.18 3.71 2.60
CA GLY A 142 -13.09 3.74 1.14
C GLY A 142 -13.59 2.45 0.51
N LEU A 143 -13.30 1.30 1.11
CA LEU A 143 -13.78 0.00 0.62
C LEU A 143 -15.31 -0.13 0.69
N PRO A 144 -15.96 0.10 1.85
CA PRO A 144 -17.43 0.09 1.92
C PRO A 144 -18.10 1.14 1.03
N ILE A 145 -17.57 2.35 0.99
CA ILE A 145 -18.07 3.43 0.14
C ILE A 145 -17.95 3.04 -1.34
N GLY A 146 -16.81 2.48 -1.73
CA GLY A 146 -16.58 2.00 -3.08
C GLY A 146 -17.54 0.86 -3.48
N GLY A 147 -17.74 -0.12 -2.59
CA GLY A 147 -18.70 -1.20 -2.78
C GLY A 147 -20.16 -0.69 -2.89
N PHE A 148 -20.53 0.30 -2.08
CA PHE A 148 -21.83 0.96 -2.17
C PHE A 148 -22.01 1.66 -3.53
N PHE A 149 -21.07 2.46 -3.99
CA PHE A 149 -21.17 3.09 -5.29
C PHE A 149 -21.14 2.08 -6.45
N ALA A 150 -20.41 0.98 -6.32
CA ALA A 150 -20.36 -0.07 -7.31
C ALA A 150 -21.69 -0.85 -7.44
N SER A 151 -22.54 -0.82 -6.40
CA SER A 151 -23.88 -1.43 -6.47
C SER A 151 -24.84 -0.71 -7.44
N PHE A 152 -24.58 0.55 -7.78
CA PHE A 152 -25.32 1.25 -8.84
C PHE A 152 -24.82 0.84 -10.22
N THR A 153 -23.53 1.07 -10.48
CA THR A 153 -22.82 0.59 -11.66
C THR A 153 -21.32 0.50 -11.34
N TRP A 154 -20.60 -0.38 -12.03
CA TRP A 154 -19.15 -0.52 -11.85
C TRP A 154 -18.35 0.75 -12.22
N HIS A 155 -18.94 1.64 -13.02
CA HIS A 155 -18.36 2.93 -13.43
C HIS A 155 -18.37 3.96 -12.29
N THR A 156 -19.42 3.95 -11.46
CA THR A 156 -19.71 4.99 -10.46
C THR A 156 -18.56 5.29 -9.51
N PRO A 157 -17.87 4.29 -8.91
CA PRO A 157 -16.75 4.54 -8.01
C PRO A 157 -15.62 5.36 -8.66
N PHE A 158 -15.29 5.08 -9.92
CA PHE A 158 -14.24 5.78 -10.65
C PHE A 158 -14.61 7.25 -10.93
N PHE A 159 -15.86 7.51 -11.28
CA PHE A 159 -16.35 8.88 -11.50
C PHE A 159 -16.37 9.67 -10.20
N VAL A 160 -16.83 9.09 -9.10
CA VAL A 160 -16.84 9.72 -7.78
C VAL A 160 -15.40 10.05 -7.34
N LEU A 161 -14.47 9.11 -7.46
CA LEU A 161 -13.06 9.34 -7.11
C LEU A 161 -12.43 10.43 -7.97
N SER A 162 -12.69 10.43 -9.28
CA SER A 162 -12.21 11.46 -10.20
C SER A 162 -12.77 12.83 -9.82
N ALA A 163 -14.08 12.95 -9.54
CA ALA A 163 -14.71 14.19 -9.11
C ALA A 163 -14.16 14.71 -7.76
N CYS A 164 -14.01 13.84 -6.77
CA CYS A 164 -13.38 14.19 -5.48
C CYS A 164 -11.94 14.66 -5.68
N SER A 165 -11.17 13.97 -6.54
CA SER A 165 -9.79 14.35 -6.86
C SER A 165 -9.70 15.71 -7.55
N LEU A 166 -10.67 16.04 -8.42
CA LEU A 166 -10.75 17.35 -9.07
C LEU A 166 -10.99 18.47 -8.04
N VAL A 167 -11.90 18.27 -7.11
CA VAL A 167 -12.12 19.24 -6.01
C VAL A 167 -10.85 19.41 -5.18
N LEU A 168 -10.15 18.33 -4.86
CA LEU A 168 -8.89 18.38 -4.13
C LEU A 168 -7.78 19.06 -4.91
N LEU A 169 -7.71 18.87 -6.23
CA LEU A 169 -6.77 19.57 -7.12
C LEU A 169 -6.99 21.10 -7.05
N LEU A 170 -8.23 21.55 -7.15
CA LEU A 170 -8.56 22.98 -7.09
C LEU A 170 -8.21 23.59 -5.72
N ILE A 171 -8.53 22.88 -4.62
CA ILE A 171 -8.17 23.31 -3.27
C ILE A 171 -6.65 23.34 -3.10
N LEU A 172 -5.94 22.33 -3.58
CA LEU A 172 -4.48 22.23 -3.50
C LEU A 172 -3.81 23.36 -4.31
N ALA A 173 -4.31 23.63 -5.51
CA ALA A 173 -3.81 24.71 -6.35
C ALA A 173 -3.98 26.10 -5.67
N ALA A 174 -5.11 26.33 -5.00
CA ALA A 174 -5.41 27.58 -4.32
C ALA A 174 -4.69 27.71 -2.96
N ALA A 175 -4.64 26.64 -2.18
CA ALA A 175 -4.24 26.72 -0.77
C ALA A 175 -2.77 26.37 -0.52
N MET A 176 -2.16 25.48 -1.30
CA MET A 176 -0.78 25.03 -1.03
C MET A 176 0.24 26.08 -1.44
N PRO A 177 1.21 26.42 -0.56
CA PRO A 177 2.30 27.33 -0.90
C PRO A 177 3.29 26.67 -1.89
N ASP A 178 4.03 27.49 -2.63
CA ASP A 178 5.14 27.01 -3.44
C ASP A 178 6.26 26.48 -2.55
N ILE A 179 6.71 25.25 -2.83
CA ILE A 179 7.78 24.60 -2.12
C ILE A 179 8.89 24.28 -3.12
N ARG A 180 9.84 25.21 -3.21
CA ARG A 180 11.03 25.06 -4.07
C ARG A 180 12.19 24.45 -3.28
N PRO A 181 12.99 23.57 -3.89
CA PRO A 181 14.18 23.02 -3.22
C PRO A 181 15.21 24.13 -2.96
N SER A 182 15.84 24.08 -1.79
CA SER A 182 16.85 25.07 -1.35
C SER A 182 18.17 24.94 -2.12
N SER A 183 18.48 23.78 -2.66
CA SER A 183 19.65 23.51 -3.52
C SER A 183 19.40 22.29 -4.40
N PRO A 184 19.74 22.34 -5.71
CA PRO A 184 19.63 21.18 -6.58
C PRO A 184 20.63 20.10 -6.17
N ARG A 185 20.18 18.88 -5.95
CA ARG A 185 21.09 17.73 -5.74
C ARG A 185 21.71 17.32 -7.08
N PRO A 186 23.02 17.13 -7.16
CA PRO A 186 23.72 16.94 -8.45
C PRO A 186 23.46 15.59 -9.13
N SER A 187 23.03 14.55 -8.40
CA SER A 187 22.83 13.21 -8.97
C SER A 187 21.59 12.51 -8.43
N ILE A 188 20.87 11.81 -9.33
CA ILE A 188 19.71 10.96 -9.02
C ILE A 188 20.17 9.59 -8.48
N LEU A 189 21.29 9.07 -8.96
CA LEU A 189 21.73 7.70 -8.75
C LEU A 189 22.64 7.51 -7.51
N ASN A 190 23.37 8.54 -7.09
CA ASN A 190 24.31 8.40 -5.98
C ASN A 190 23.67 7.92 -4.67
N PRO A 191 22.51 8.43 -4.21
CA PRO A 191 21.88 7.92 -2.99
C PRO A 191 21.53 6.43 -3.07
N TYR A 192 21.09 5.95 -4.25
CA TYR A 192 20.79 4.53 -4.45
C TYR A 192 22.05 3.69 -4.40
N ARG A 193 23.14 4.12 -5.06
CA ARG A 193 24.43 3.42 -5.04
C ARG A 193 24.98 3.30 -3.61
N GLU A 194 24.90 4.36 -2.82
CA GLU A 194 25.30 4.34 -1.40
C GLU A 194 24.46 3.35 -0.58
N LEU A 195 23.14 3.32 -0.78
CA LEU A 195 22.25 2.41 -0.06
C LEU A 195 22.53 0.95 -0.42
N PHE A 196 22.68 0.63 -1.71
CA PHE A 196 22.96 -0.74 -2.16
C PHE A 196 24.37 -1.22 -1.84
N SER A 197 25.29 -0.34 -1.51
CA SER A 197 26.61 -0.74 -0.98
C SER A 197 26.53 -1.27 0.46
N LEU A 198 25.42 -1.03 1.18
CA LEU A 198 25.20 -1.54 2.53
C LEU A 198 24.59 -2.94 2.47
N PRO A 199 25.23 -4.00 2.99
CA PRO A 199 24.75 -5.38 2.87
C PRO A 199 23.34 -5.61 3.43
N LYS A 200 22.95 -4.83 4.45
CA LYS A 200 21.62 -4.93 5.08
C LYS A 200 20.49 -4.43 4.19
N THR A 201 20.75 -3.49 3.28
CA THR A 201 19.71 -2.85 2.46
C THR A 201 18.99 -3.86 1.59
N THR A 202 19.73 -4.68 0.86
CA THR A 202 19.16 -5.71 -0.02
C THR A 202 18.33 -6.72 0.74
N VAL A 203 18.81 -7.18 1.91
CA VAL A 203 18.10 -8.17 2.73
C VAL A 203 16.79 -7.58 3.29
N ILE A 204 16.82 -6.33 3.77
CA ILE A 204 15.62 -5.65 4.29
C ILE A 204 14.60 -5.44 3.17
N LEU A 205 15.06 -4.98 1.99
CA LEU A 205 14.19 -4.79 0.83
C LEU A 205 13.56 -6.09 0.37
N LEU A 206 14.34 -7.16 0.26
CA LEU A 206 13.84 -8.47 -0.14
C LEU A 206 12.83 -9.02 0.88
N ALA A 207 13.12 -8.91 2.18
CA ALA A 207 12.21 -9.33 3.23
C ALA A 207 10.87 -8.59 3.15
N TYR A 208 10.91 -7.28 2.96
CA TYR A 208 9.72 -6.46 2.82
C TYR A 208 8.96 -6.74 1.53
N PHE A 209 9.68 -6.90 0.41
CA PHE A 209 9.09 -7.27 -0.88
C PHE A 209 8.32 -8.58 -0.78
N LEU A 210 8.91 -9.63 -0.20
CA LEU A 210 8.25 -10.92 -0.01
C LEU A 210 7.01 -10.80 0.88
N PHE A 211 7.10 -10.04 1.98
CA PHE A 211 5.95 -9.80 2.85
C PHE A 211 4.81 -9.11 2.09
N GLN A 212 5.11 -8.05 1.35
CA GLN A 212 4.10 -7.33 0.58
C GLN A 212 3.52 -8.15 -0.57
N THR A 213 4.36 -8.96 -1.24
CA THR A 213 3.91 -9.90 -2.26
C THR A 213 2.85 -10.86 -1.71
N GLY A 214 3.11 -11.48 -0.56
CA GLY A 214 2.13 -12.38 0.08
C GLY A 214 0.88 -11.62 0.56
N ASN A 215 1.06 -10.50 1.22
CA ASN A 215 -0.08 -9.72 1.75
C ASN A 215 -1.04 -9.29 0.63
N PHE A 216 -0.52 -8.72 -0.46
CA PHE A 216 -1.36 -8.27 -1.57
C PHE A 216 -1.86 -9.41 -2.46
N ALA A 217 -1.19 -10.58 -2.51
CA ALA A 217 -1.71 -11.76 -3.16
C ALA A 217 -3.08 -12.16 -2.59
N SER A 218 -3.15 -12.37 -1.27
CA SER A 218 -4.41 -12.70 -0.61
C SER A 218 -5.40 -11.55 -0.65
N PHE A 219 -4.96 -10.32 -0.33
CA PHE A 219 -5.84 -9.15 -0.28
C PHE A 219 -6.57 -8.89 -1.60
N SER A 220 -5.88 -9.01 -2.75
CA SER A 220 -6.45 -8.67 -4.05
C SER A 220 -7.61 -9.61 -4.45
N PHE A 221 -7.58 -10.86 -4.02
CA PHE A 221 -8.60 -11.86 -4.36
C PHE A 221 -9.61 -12.14 -3.23
N LEU A 222 -9.57 -11.40 -2.12
CA LEU A 222 -10.57 -11.51 -1.06
C LEU A 222 -12.00 -11.30 -1.60
N GLY A 223 -12.20 -10.29 -2.44
CA GLY A 223 -13.50 -10.00 -3.04
C GLY A 223 -14.00 -11.14 -3.90
N THR A 224 -13.15 -11.70 -4.76
CA THR A 224 -13.46 -12.83 -5.63
C THR A 224 -13.84 -14.06 -4.80
N TRP A 225 -13.07 -14.36 -3.75
CA TRP A 225 -13.36 -15.47 -2.86
C TRP A 225 -14.66 -15.30 -2.08
N LEU A 226 -14.90 -14.12 -1.49
CA LEU A 226 -16.16 -13.85 -0.77
C LEU A 226 -17.39 -13.93 -1.69
N SER A 227 -17.25 -13.51 -2.96
CA SER A 227 -18.31 -13.66 -3.95
C SER A 227 -18.56 -15.12 -4.31
N ALA A 228 -17.50 -15.90 -4.55
CA ALA A 228 -17.59 -17.29 -5.00
C ALA A 228 -18.10 -18.24 -3.90
N ASP A 229 -17.50 -18.16 -2.70
CA ASP A 229 -17.75 -19.15 -1.63
C ASP A 229 -18.88 -18.73 -0.69
N TYR A 230 -19.11 -17.42 -0.50
CA TYR A 230 -20.15 -16.89 0.42
C TYR A 230 -21.30 -16.20 -0.33
N HIS A 231 -21.24 -16.11 -1.65
CA HIS A 231 -22.29 -15.50 -2.50
C HIS A 231 -22.63 -14.05 -2.13
N LEU A 232 -21.63 -13.29 -1.63
CA LEU A 232 -21.82 -11.91 -1.25
C LEU A 232 -21.87 -10.98 -2.45
N THR A 233 -22.79 -10.02 -2.41
CA THR A 233 -22.82 -8.91 -3.36
C THR A 233 -21.63 -7.96 -3.15
N VAL A 234 -21.30 -7.15 -4.15
CA VAL A 234 -20.19 -6.17 -4.07
C VAL A 234 -20.33 -5.24 -2.87
N SER A 235 -21.56 -4.79 -2.56
CA SER A 235 -21.83 -3.94 -1.39
C SER A 235 -21.56 -4.69 -0.07
N GLN A 236 -21.98 -5.95 0.03
CA GLN A 236 -21.71 -6.79 1.21
C GLN A 236 -20.23 -7.11 1.36
N ILE A 237 -19.51 -7.35 0.26
CA ILE A 237 -18.05 -7.52 0.26
C ILE A 237 -17.38 -6.25 0.80
N GLY A 238 -17.79 -5.07 0.32
CA GLY A 238 -17.28 -3.80 0.83
C GLY A 238 -17.52 -3.62 2.33
N ALA A 239 -18.70 -4.00 2.82
CA ALA A 239 -19.04 -3.96 4.24
C ALA A 239 -18.21 -4.96 5.06
N ALA A 240 -18.06 -6.20 4.60
CA ALA A 240 -17.21 -7.21 5.25
C ALA A 240 -15.74 -6.77 5.33
N MET A 241 -15.26 -6.04 4.32
CA MET A 241 -13.90 -5.49 4.33
C MET A 241 -13.71 -4.29 5.28
N LEU A 242 -14.77 -3.70 5.83
CA LEU A 242 -14.65 -2.61 6.80
C LEU A 242 -13.85 -3.04 8.04
N VAL A 243 -14.01 -4.28 8.48
CA VAL A 243 -13.31 -4.82 9.64
C VAL A 243 -11.78 -4.85 9.45
N LEU A 244 -11.29 -4.92 8.20
CA LEU A 244 -9.87 -4.86 7.88
C LEU A 244 -9.30 -3.49 8.27
N GLY A 245 -9.98 -2.43 7.85
CA GLY A 245 -9.59 -1.05 8.18
C GLY A 245 -9.65 -0.76 9.69
N LEU A 246 -10.69 -1.24 10.37
CA LEU A 246 -10.82 -1.15 11.83
C LEU A 246 -9.67 -1.86 12.53
N GLY A 247 -9.38 -3.10 12.12
CA GLY A 247 -8.24 -3.86 12.66
C GLY A 247 -6.93 -3.10 12.48
N ASN A 248 -6.64 -2.66 11.26
CA ASN A 248 -5.40 -1.93 10.95
C ASN A 248 -5.26 -0.65 11.77
N MET A 249 -6.31 0.13 11.90
CA MET A 249 -6.33 1.36 12.70
C MET A 249 -6.04 1.08 14.17
N LEU A 250 -6.75 0.15 14.80
CA LEU A 250 -6.55 -0.21 16.20
C LEU A 250 -5.16 -0.81 16.45
N GLY A 251 -4.68 -1.67 15.55
CA GLY A 251 -3.34 -2.23 15.60
C GLY A 251 -2.25 -1.14 15.55
N SER A 252 -2.40 -0.16 14.70
CA SER A 252 -1.47 0.97 14.58
C SER A 252 -1.42 1.84 15.84
N LEU A 253 -2.55 2.03 16.51
CA LEU A 253 -2.63 2.81 17.76
C LEU A 253 -1.97 2.10 18.95
N ILE A 254 -2.07 0.77 19.00
CA ILE A 254 -1.61 -0.03 20.15
C ILE A 254 -0.22 -0.61 19.89
N GLY A 255 0.21 -0.73 18.63
CA GLY A 255 1.41 -1.42 18.21
C GLY A 255 2.70 -0.95 18.88
N SER A 256 2.83 0.36 19.13
CA SER A 256 3.98 0.92 19.84
C SER A 256 4.09 0.41 21.28
N ARG A 257 2.96 0.25 21.98
CA ARG A 257 2.93 -0.28 23.36
C ARG A 257 3.29 -1.76 23.40
N ILE A 258 2.80 -2.55 22.44
CA ILE A 258 3.11 -3.98 22.32
C ILE A 258 4.59 -4.16 22.00
N SER A 259 5.11 -3.41 21.02
CA SER A 259 6.50 -3.46 20.64
C SER A 259 7.46 -3.01 21.74
N ALA A 260 7.07 -2.04 22.58
CA ALA A 260 7.86 -1.62 23.73
C ALA A 260 7.97 -2.72 24.82
N LYS A 261 6.93 -3.57 25.00
CA LYS A 261 6.92 -4.66 25.97
C LYS A 261 7.64 -5.91 25.46
N LEU A 262 7.36 -6.32 24.23
CA LEU A 262 7.87 -7.58 23.66
C LEU A 262 9.20 -7.43 22.93
N GLY A 263 9.55 -6.18 22.55
CA GLY A 263 10.69 -5.90 21.68
C GLY A 263 10.31 -5.91 20.18
N MET A 264 10.96 -5.05 19.42
CA MET A 264 10.64 -4.81 18.01
C MET A 264 10.69 -6.07 17.14
N PHE A 265 11.78 -6.84 17.20
CA PHE A 265 11.93 -8.04 16.38
C PHE A 265 11.03 -9.20 16.79
N GLN A 266 10.76 -9.36 18.10
CA GLN A 266 9.83 -10.38 18.59
C GLN A 266 8.41 -10.09 18.12
N THR A 267 7.97 -8.82 18.21
CA THR A 267 6.66 -8.37 17.74
C THR A 267 6.53 -8.56 16.23
N LEU A 268 7.56 -8.21 15.46
CA LEU A 268 7.58 -8.35 14.01
C LEU A 268 7.48 -9.83 13.59
N ILE A 269 8.30 -10.70 14.16
CA ILE A 269 8.33 -12.13 13.85
C ILE A 269 7.05 -12.81 14.30
N GLY A 270 6.60 -12.56 15.53
CA GLY A 270 5.35 -13.12 16.05
C GLY A 270 4.13 -12.64 15.27
N GLY A 271 4.12 -11.37 14.84
CA GLY A 271 3.08 -10.83 13.98
C GLY A 271 3.02 -11.49 12.61
N MET A 272 4.17 -11.71 11.96
CA MET A 272 4.22 -12.43 10.68
C MET A 272 3.74 -13.88 10.79
N LEU A 273 4.11 -14.58 11.86
CA LEU A 273 3.65 -15.94 12.14
C LEU A 273 2.13 -15.98 12.35
N LEU A 274 1.60 -15.05 13.15
CA LEU A 274 0.16 -14.96 13.41
C LEU A 274 -0.61 -14.66 12.11
N MET A 275 -0.17 -13.68 11.32
CA MET A 275 -0.80 -13.37 10.03
C MET A 275 -0.73 -14.56 9.07
N GLY A 276 0.41 -15.24 8.98
CA GLY A 276 0.57 -16.44 8.15
C GLY A 276 -0.39 -17.56 8.55
N ALA A 277 -0.52 -17.81 9.85
CA ALA A 277 -1.46 -18.81 10.39
C ALA A 277 -2.92 -18.42 10.10
N LEU A 278 -3.29 -17.14 10.32
CA LEU A 278 -4.65 -16.66 10.05
C LEU A 278 -5.01 -16.76 8.57
N TYR A 279 -4.12 -16.35 7.66
CA TYR A 279 -4.34 -16.52 6.22
C TYR A 279 -4.44 -18.00 5.82
N PHE A 280 -3.57 -18.85 6.36
CA PHE A 280 -3.60 -20.29 6.07
C PHE A 280 -4.91 -20.96 6.51
N CYS A 281 -5.44 -20.56 7.67
CA CYS A 281 -6.70 -21.12 8.21
C CYS A 281 -7.95 -20.52 7.54
N LEU A 282 -7.85 -19.35 6.92
CA LEU A 282 -8.98 -18.59 6.40
C LEU A 282 -9.94 -19.40 5.47
N PRO A 283 -9.46 -20.19 4.49
CA PRO A 283 -10.32 -20.95 3.59
C PRO A 283 -11.10 -22.09 4.26
N PHE A 284 -10.74 -22.46 5.48
CA PHE A 284 -11.38 -23.54 6.20
C PHE A 284 -12.52 -23.08 7.13
N PHE A 285 -12.78 -21.78 7.22
CA PHE A 285 -13.84 -21.27 8.08
C PHE A 285 -15.21 -21.41 7.40
N PRO A 286 -16.18 -22.09 8.05
CA PRO A 286 -17.50 -22.33 7.44
C PRO A 286 -18.44 -21.12 7.54
N HIS A 287 -18.16 -20.16 8.41
CA HIS A 287 -19.05 -19.05 8.71
C HIS A 287 -18.39 -17.70 8.47
N LEU A 288 -19.10 -16.78 7.84
CA LEU A 288 -18.64 -15.42 7.54
C LEU A 288 -18.11 -14.68 8.79
N PHE A 289 -18.74 -14.87 9.96
CA PHE A 289 -18.28 -14.27 11.22
C PHE A 289 -16.86 -14.67 11.60
N LEU A 290 -16.45 -15.92 11.37
CA LEU A 290 -15.07 -16.38 11.63
C LEU A 290 -14.09 -15.77 10.62
N VAL A 291 -14.54 -15.62 9.37
CA VAL A 291 -13.75 -14.93 8.32
C VAL A 291 -13.52 -13.47 8.68
N GLU A 292 -14.55 -12.74 9.07
CA GLU A 292 -14.45 -11.33 9.49
C GLU A 292 -13.59 -11.18 10.73
N THR A 293 -13.71 -12.08 11.71
CA THR A 293 -12.85 -12.11 12.89
C THR A 293 -11.39 -12.33 12.50
N SER A 294 -11.12 -13.27 11.58
CA SER A 294 -9.78 -13.52 11.05
C SER A 294 -9.25 -12.30 10.28
N PHE A 295 -10.06 -11.63 9.48
CA PHE A 295 -9.71 -10.39 8.82
C PHE A 295 -9.33 -9.31 9.83
N PHE A 296 -10.15 -9.10 10.84
CA PHE A 296 -9.85 -8.14 11.91
C PHE A 296 -8.49 -8.41 12.54
N LEU A 297 -8.24 -9.64 12.98
CA LEU A 297 -6.99 -10.02 13.64
C LEU A 297 -5.78 -9.92 12.71
N THR A 298 -5.92 -10.30 11.44
CA THR A 298 -4.87 -10.20 10.43
C THR A 298 -4.47 -8.74 10.21
N PHE A 299 -5.44 -7.85 9.99
CA PHE A 299 -5.15 -6.44 9.74
C PHE A 299 -4.82 -5.66 11.01
N PHE A 300 -5.33 -6.07 12.17
CA PHE A 300 -4.86 -5.58 13.47
C PHE A 300 -3.36 -5.86 13.64
N THR A 301 -2.94 -7.09 13.33
CA THR A 301 -1.54 -7.49 13.39
C THR A 301 -0.70 -6.75 12.34
N ALA A 302 -1.22 -6.57 11.12
CA ALA A 302 -0.57 -5.75 10.08
C ALA A 302 -0.35 -4.30 10.54
N GLY A 303 -1.35 -3.69 11.20
CA GLY A 303 -1.23 -2.35 11.78
C GLY A 303 -0.12 -2.24 12.83
N ILE A 304 0.13 -3.30 13.59
CA ILE A 304 1.23 -3.37 14.57
C ILE A 304 2.58 -3.46 13.85
N ILE A 305 2.73 -4.40 12.90
CA ILE A 305 4.05 -4.75 12.34
C ILE A 305 4.51 -3.81 11.22
N PHE A 306 3.61 -3.18 10.47
CA PHE A 306 3.96 -2.30 9.37
C PHE A 306 4.83 -1.10 9.80
N PRO A 307 4.49 -0.35 10.88
CA PRO A 307 5.37 0.71 11.39
C PRO A 307 6.74 0.20 11.84
N LEU A 308 6.81 -1.04 12.35
CA LEU A 308 8.07 -1.64 12.75
C LEU A 308 8.97 -1.95 11.55
N MET A 309 8.40 -2.46 10.46
CA MET A 309 9.12 -2.64 9.19
C MET A 309 9.68 -1.30 8.69
N MET A 310 8.87 -0.24 8.72
CA MET A 310 9.32 1.10 8.35
C MET A 310 10.43 1.61 9.27
N GLY A 311 10.39 1.31 10.56
CA GLY A 311 11.45 1.58 11.51
C GLY A 311 12.77 0.89 11.14
N VAL A 312 12.71 -0.38 10.73
CA VAL A 312 13.88 -1.12 10.22
C VAL A 312 14.44 -0.46 8.96
N PHE A 313 13.60 -0.03 8.02
CA PHE A 313 14.04 0.72 6.84
C PHE A 313 14.74 2.02 7.20
N GLN A 314 14.15 2.84 8.06
CA GLN A 314 14.72 4.13 8.45
C GLN A 314 16.05 4.00 9.22
N SER A 315 16.33 2.82 9.79
CA SER A 315 17.60 2.51 10.45
C SER A 315 18.76 2.24 9.48
N ILE A 316 18.51 2.07 8.17
CA ILE A 316 19.53 1.77 7.17
C ILE A 316 20.51 2.95 7.03
N SER A 317 19.99 4.16 6.81
CA SER A 317 20.80 5.37 6.69
C SER A 317 20.02 6.62 7.14
N PRO A 318 20.53 7.38 8.12
CA PRO A 318 19.89 8.62 8.56
C PRO A 318 19.93 9.73 7.49
N ASN A 319 20.86 9.65 6.54
CA ASN A 319 21.10 10.70 5.54
C ASN A 319 20.30 10.49 4.24
N ALA A 320 19.72 9.29 4.01
CA ALA A 320 19.02 8.93 2.77
C ALA A 320 17.54 8.58 2.99
N ARG A 321 16.88 9.19 3.97
CA ARG A 321 15.50 8.85 4.38
C ARG A 321 14.48 8.95 3.25
N GLY A 322 14.60 9.95 2.39
CA GLY A 322 13.69 10.12 1.24
C GLY A 322 13.88 9.02 0.20
N THR A 323 15.13 8.69 -0.14
CA THR A 323 15.46 7.59 -1.07
C THR A 323 15.00 6.24 -0.50
N ILE A 324 15.18 6.02 0.81
CA ILE A 324 14.69 4.82 1.50
C ILE A 324 13.16 4.72 1.42
N ALA A 325 12.44 5.83 1.64
CA ALA A 325 10.99 5.86 1.52
C ALA A 325 10.52 5.55 0.09
N SER A 326 11.18 6.13 -0.93
CA SER A 326 10.90 5.83 -2.34
C SER A 326 11.14 4.36 -2.67
N LEU A 327 12.25 3.81 -2.17
CA LEU A 327 12.64 2.42 -2.39
C LEU A 327 11.68 1.44 -1.69
N SER A 328 11.23 1.76 -0.46
CA SER A 328 10.24 0.94 0.24
C SER A 328 8.87 0.96 -0.47
N ASN A 329 8.42 2.11 -0.97
CA ASN A 329 7.21 2.21 -1.77
C ASN A 329 7.32 1.42 -3.08
N ALA A 330 8.45 1.54 -3.79
CA ALA A 330 8.70 0.77 -5.01
C ALA A 330 8.67 -0.74 -4.72
N ALA A 331 9.29 -1.20 -3.64
CA ALA A 331 9.27 -2.59 -3.22
C ALA A 331 7.85 -3.07 -2.86
N MET A 332 7.05 -2.23 -2.18
CA MET A 332 5.66 -2.54 -1.84
C MET A 332 4.83 -2.74 -3.11
N TYR A 333 4.86 -1.79 -4.03
CA TYR A 333 4.04 -1.87 -5.23
C TYR A 333 4.55 -2.92 -6.24
N ALA A 334 5.86 -3.16 -6.32
CA ALA A 334 6.41 -4.29 -7.05
C ALA A 334 5.93 -5.63 -6.45
N GLY A 335 5.92 -5.74 -5.13
CA GLY A 335 5.35 -6.88 -4.42
C GLY A 335 3.86 -7.05 -4.70
N THR A 336 3.08 -5.97 -4.72
CA THR A 336 1.67 -5.98 -5.11
C THR A 336 1.49 -6.53 -6.53
N THR A 337 2.28 -6.03 -7.48
CA THR A 337 2.23 -6.49 -8.89
C THR A 337 2.45 -8.00 -8.99
N VAL A 338 3.57 -8.47 -8.45
CA VAL A 338 3.94 -9.90 -8.50
C VAL A 338 2.92 -10.75 -7.73
N GLY A 339 2.55 -10.31 -6.52
CA GLY A 339 1.60 -11.02 -5.66
C GLY A 339 0.24 -11.21 -6.33
N THR A 340 -0.31 -10.16 -6.91
CA THR A 340 -1.62 -10.22 -7.57
C THR A 340 -1.60 -11.08 -8.83
N CYS A 341 -0.53 -11.00 -9.65
CA CYS A 341 -0.38 -11.84 -10.83
C CYS A 341 -0.29 -13.33 -10.45
N VAL A 342 0.56 -13.67 -9.48
CA VAL A 342 0.71 -15.06 -9.02
C VAL A 342 -0.58 -15.56 -8.37
N ALA A 343 -1.26 -14.74 -7.57
CA ALA A 343 -2.52 -15.09 -6.94
C ALA A 343 -3.62 -15.37 -7.97
N GLY A 344 -3.72 -14.57 -9.03
CA GLY A 344 -4.66 -14.80 -10.12
C GLY A 344 -4.44 -16.13 -10.80
N PHE A 345 -3.19 -16.44 -11.14
CA PHE A 345 -2.82 -17.74 -11.71
C PHE A 345 -3.13 -18.92 -10.78
N LEU A 346 -2.77 -18.82 -9.49
CA LEU A 346 -3.04 -19.85 -8.49
C LEU A 346 -4.55 -20.07 -8.30
N TYR A 347 -5.32 -18.99 -8.17
CA TYR A 347 -6.77 -19.07 -8.01
C TYR A 347 -7.43 -19.70 -9.22
N GLN A 348 -7.04 -19.29 -10.44
CA GLN A 348 -7.56 -19.85 -11.69
C GLN A 348 -7.23 -21.34 -11.84
N SER A 349 -6.00 -21.75 -11.51
CA SER A 349 -5.54 -23.13 -11.69
C SER A 349 -6.17 -24.10 -10.71
N THR A 350 -6.41 -23.65 -9.47
CA THR A 350 -6.88 -24.53 -8.39
C THR A 350 -8.37 -24.38 -8.09
N GLN A 351 -8.97 -23.27 -8.52
CA GLN A 351 -10.35 -22.85 -8.16
C GLN A 351 -10.57 -22.76 -6.64
N HIS A 352 -9.47 -22.68 -5.86
CA HIS A 352 -9.50 -22.61 -4.39
C HIS A 352 -8.65 -21.47 -3.86
N PHE A 353 -9.23 -20.66 -2.99
CA PHE A 353 -8.52 -19.56 -2.32
C PHE A 353 -7.39 -20.07 -1.43
N GLY A 354 -7.45 -21.31 -0.97
CA GLY A 354 -6.40 -21.97 -0.17
C GLY A 354 -5.03 -22.02 -0.84
N ALA A 355 -4.96 -22.08 -2.17
CA ALA A 355 -3.68 -22.00 -2.88
C ALA A 355 -3.04 -20.59 -2.75
N VAL A 356 -3.85 -19.55 -2.81
CA VAL A 356 -3.39 -18.15 -2.66
C VAL A 356 -2.94 -17.88 -1.23
N THR A 357 -3.71 -18.30 -0.23
CA THR A 357 -3.37 -18.11 1.18
C THR A 357 -2.19 -18.96 1.61
N GLY A 358 -2.04 -20.18 1.06
CA GLY A 358 -0.85 -21.01 1.24
C GLY A 358 0.42 -20.36 0.69
N PHE A 359 0.34 -19.78 -0.51
CA PHE A 359 1.43 -18.98 -1.09
C PHE A 359 1.79 -17.79 -0.19
N THR A 360 0.80 -17.05 0.32
CA THR A 360 0.99 -15.95 1.27
C THR A 360 1.73 -16.41 2.52
N ALA A 361 1.31 -17.53 3.12
CA ALA A 361 1.94 -18.08 4.33
C ALA A 361 3.42 -18.44 4.08
N ILE A 362 3.74 -19.06 2.94
CA ILE A 362 5.12 -19.38 2.54
C ILE A 362 5.96 -18.10 2.46
N LEU A 363 5.46 -17.06 1.78
CA LEU A 363 6.18 -15.79 1.64
C LEU A 363 6.41 -15.09 2.98
N PHE A 364 5.46 -15.17 3.91
CA PHE A 364 5.64 -14.64 5.26
C PHE A 364 6.71 -15.38 6.04
N ILE A 365 6.80 -16.72 5.91
CA ILE A 365 7.87 -17.52 6.52
C ILE A 365 9.24 -17.13 5.94
N LEU A 366 9.34 -16.98 4.62
CA LEU A 366 10.59 -16.54 3.97
C LEU A 366 10.99 -15.13 4.40
N SER A 367 10.06 -14.19 4.43
CA SER A 367 10.27 -12.83 4.92
C SER A 367 10.75 -12.84 6.38
N MET A 368 10.10 -13.62 7.23
CA MET A 368 10.48 -13.79 8.63
C MET A 368 11.92 -14.30 8.78
N ALA A 369 12.32 -15.30 7.99
CA ALA A 369 13.67 -15.85 8.01
C ALA A 369 14.73 -14.78 7.67
N LEU A 370 14.43 -13.91 6.69
CA LEU A 370 15.29 -12.78 6.35
C LEU A 370 15.38 -11.75 7.48
N TYR A 371 14.27 -11.40 8.14
CA TYR A 371 14.32 -10.51 9.30
C TYR A 371 15.08 -11.11 10.50
N GLN A 372 15.03 -12.43 10.72
CA GLN A 372 15.87 -13.10 11.72
C GLN A 372 17.36 -12.98 11.38
N THR A 373 17.72 -13.10 10.12
CA THR A 373 19.11 -12.91 9.66
C THR A 373 19.61 -11.49 9.94
N ILE A 374 18.78 -10.47 9.67
CA ILE A 374 19.08 -9.05 9.99
C ILE A 374 19.33 -8.87 11.49
N ARG A 375 18.49 -9.47 12.33
CA ARG A 375 18.66 -9.44 13.80
C ARG A 375 20.01 -10.04 14.24
N LYS A 376 20.42 -11.16 13.65
CA LYS A 376 21.71 -11.82 13.97
C LYS A 376 22.89 -10.94 13.56
N ILE A 377 22.85 -10.33 12.36
CA ILE A 377 23.89 -9.41 11.87
C ILE A 377 24.01 -8.19 12.81
N GLY A 378 22.88 -7.61 13.25
CA GLY A 378 22.87 -6.48 14.15
C GLY A 378 23.50 -6.80 15.52
N LYS A 379 23.22 -7.96 16.10
CA LYS A 379 23.81 -8.41 17.37
C LYS A 379 25.34 -8.55 17.27
N ARG A 380 25.83 -9.25 16.22
CA ARG A 380 27.27 -9.43 16.01
C ARG A 380 28.04 -8.12 15.89
N GLN A 381 27.44 -7.10 15.23
CA GLN A 381 28.07 -5.78 15.10
C GLN A 381 28.12 -5.00 16.43
N THR A 382 27.13 -5.19 17.30
CA THR A 382 27.10 -4.59 18.63
C THR A 382 28.14 -5.27 19.54
N GLU A 383 28.25 -6.59 19.52
CA GLU A 383 29.24 -7.36 20.27
C GLU A 383 30.68 -7.01 19.84
N ALA A 384 30.95 -6.88 18.55
CA ALA A 384 32.25 -6.48 18.05
C ALA A 384 32.64 -5.03 18.45
N ARG A 385 31.66 -4.11 18.58
CA ARG A 385 31.92 -2.74 19.05
C ARG A 385 32.16 -2.63 20.56
N VAL A 386 31.68 -3.58 21.36
CA VAL A 386 31.89 -3.61 22.82
C VAL A 386 33.25 -4.22 23.16
N GLN A 387 33.82 -5.00 22.22
CA GLN A 387 35.13 -5.66 22.39
C GLN A 387 36.33 -4.78 21.89
N MET A 388 36.04 -3.66 21.21
CA MET A 388 37.02 -2.62 20.84
C MET A 388 37.00 -1.49 21.86
#